data_29b0ede971c6a98fcef11517da8a69f0
#
_entry.id   29b0ede971c6a98fcef11517da8a69f0
#
_cell.length_a   1.000
_cell.length_b   1.000
_cell.length_c   1.000
_cell.angle_alpha   90.00
_cell.angle_beta   90.00
_cell.angle_gamma   90.00
#
_symmetry.space_group_name_H-M   'P 1'
#
loop_
_entity.id
_entity.type
_entity.pdbx_description
1 polymer ?
#
loop_
_entity_poly.entity_id
_entity_poly.type
_entity_poly.pdbx_seq_one_letter_code
_entity_poly.pdbx_strand_id
1 'polypeptide(L)'
;MKKRILPLVLALLLAASLTGCAGRTVSGEPYKMYMIVKSTTTEFWKSVFAGANAAKSEYNVDLTVLGPETEEDYEAQNEYIRQAIRDGADAIVFSAISYTKNAQAINDAASAGIKVVVIDSDVNSDGVVARIGTDNVQAGRMCAKAALETNLESIVVGIVNCDVETQNGQEREQGFRAGLSGDARVQEIYTV
;
A
#
# COMPACT_ATOMS: atom_id res chain seq x y z
N MET A 1 20.82 -27.34 -58.65
CA MET A 1 21.17 -26.39 -57.56
C MET A 1 19.95 -25.87 -56.75
N LYS A 2 18.72 -25.76 -57.29
CA LYS A 2 17.53 -25.22 -56.59
C LYS A 2 16.98 -26.09 -55.44
N LYS A 3 17.22 -27.39 -55.38
CA LYS A 3 16.64 -28.31 -54.36
C LYS A 3 17.34 -28.28 -52.98
N ARG A 4 18.51 -27.64 -52.84
CA ARG A 4 19.25 -27.57 -51.55
C ARG A 4 19.10 -26.22 -50.83
N ILE A 5 18.48 -25.22 -51.45
CA ILE A 5 18.29 -23.88 -50.89
C ILE A 5 17.07 -23.83 -49.92
N LEU A 6 16.01 -24.60 -50.25
CA LEU A 6 14.78 -24.62 -49.44
C LEU A 6 14.97 -25.08 -47.99
N PRO A 7 15.72 -26.19 -47.71
CA PRO A 7 15.96 -26.57 -46.29
C PRO A 7 16.88 -25.58 -45.55
N LEU A 8 17.78 -24.89 -46.25
CA LEU A 8 18.65 -23.88 -45.63
C LEU A 8 17.85 -22.62 -45.21
N VAL A 9 16.93 -22.17 -46.06
CA VAL A 9 16.03 -21.02 -45.75
C VAL A 9 15.07 -21.37 -44.60
N LEU A 10 14.55 -22.60 -44.56
CA LEU A 10 13.67 -23.06 -43.49
C LEU A 10 14.41 -23.14 -42.15
N ALA A 11 15.66 -23.60 -42.14
CA ALA A 11 16.51 -23.64 -40.96
C ALA A 11 16.86 -22.22 -40.44
N LEU A 12 17.09 -21.26 -41.34
CA LEU A 12 17.33 -19.87 -40.96
C LEU A 12 16.08 -19.19 -40.37
N LEU A 13 14.89 -19.49 -40.90
CA LEU A 13 13.62 -18.98 -40.37
C LEU A 13 13.29 -19.58 -39.01
N LEU A 14 13.58 -20.86 -38.76
CA LEU A 14 13.44 -21.48 -37.44
C LEU A 14 14.44 -20.88 -36.42
N ALA A 15 15.68 -20.59 -36.82
CA ALA A 15 16.65 -19.97 -35.93
C ALA A 15 16.29 -18.51 -35.56
N ALA A 16 15.66 -17.77 -36.48
CA ALA A 16 15.18 -16.41 -36.23
C ALA A 16 13.97 -16.36 -35.30
N SER A 17 13.14 -17.44 -35.22
CA SER A 17 11.98 -17.50 -34.31
C SER A 17 12.36 -17.83 -32.88
N LEU A 18 13.56 -18.33 -32.60
CA LEU A 18 14.05 -18.65 -31.25
C LEU A 18 14.64 -17.44 -30.52
N THR A 19 14.84 -16.30 -31.17
CA THR A 19 15.37 -15.08 -30.54
C THR A 19 14.29 -14.18 -29.93
N GLY A 20 13.01 -14.59 -29.96
CA GLY A 20 11.86 -13.76 -29.57
C GLY A 20 11.54 -13.71 -28.06
N CYS A 21 12.25 -14.43 -27.19
CA CYS A 21 12.03 -14.41 -25.74
C CYS A 21 13.25 -13.93 -24.94
N ALA A 22 13.96 -12.91 -25.44
CA ALA A 22 14.83 -12.14 -24.58
C ALA A 22 13.93 -11.27 -23.71
N GLY A 23 13.56 -11.77 -22.54
CA GLY A 23 12.95 -10.96 -21.48
C GLY A 23 13.80 -9.70 -21.35
N ARG A 24 13.14 -8.55 -21.21
CA ARG A 24 13.79 -7.26 -21.02
C ARG A 24 14.61 -7.36 -19.74
N THR A 25 15.89 -7.71 -19.86
CA THR A 25 16.82 -7.61 -18.73
C THR A 25 16.96 -6.13 -18.45
N VAL A 26 16.45 -5.71 -17.27
CA VAL A 26 16.73 -4.39 -16.74
C VAL A 26 18.23 -4.37 -16.46
N SER A 27 19.00 -3.76 -17.37
CA SER A 27 20.44 -3.60 -17.23
C SER A 27 20.70 -2.37 -16.35
N GLY A 28 20.92 -2.60 -15.06
CA GLY A 28 21.23 -1.58 -14.08
C GLY A 28 21.36 -2.23 -12.69
N GLU A 29 21.99 -1.55 -11.76
CA GLU A 29 21.89 -1.96 -10.36
C GLU A 29 20.42 -1.94 -9.92
N PRO A 30 19.98 -2.91 -9.07
CA PRO A 30 18.61 -2.96 -8.60
C PRO A 30 18.32 -1.71 -7.74
N TYR A 31 17.13 -1.14 -7.90
CA TYR A 31 16.67 -0.07 -7.01
C TYR A 31 16.61 -0.56 -5.57
N LYS A 32 17.23 0.18 -4.66
CA LYS A 32 17.16 -0.09 -3.22
C LYS A 32 15.87 0.48 -2.65
N MET A 33 14.95 -0.40 -2.31
CA MET A 33 13.63 -0.03 -1.81
C MET A 33 13.41 -0.52 -0.38
N TYR A 34 12.80 0.33 0.41
CA TYR A 34 12.33 -0.01 1.75
C TYR A 34 10.81 -0.08 1.76
N MET A 35 10.26 -1.15 2.32
CA MET A 35 8.85 -1.27 2.61
C MET A 35 8.68 -1.20 4.13
N ILE A 36 8.11 -0.09 4.62
CA ILE A 36 7.94 0.18 6.04
C ILE A 36 6.44 0.19 6.33
N VAL A 37 5.99 -0.82 7.06
CA VAL A 37 4.58 -1.11 7.31
C VAL A 37 4.22 -0.96 8.77
N LYS A 38 2.91 -1.07 9.10
CA LYS A 38 2.42 -0.89 10.47
C LYS A 38 2.75 -2.06 11.39
N SER A 39 2.87 -3.28 10.84
CA SER A 39 3.28 -4.47 11.59
C SER A 39 3.88 -5.52 10.67
N THR A 40 4.78 -6.36 11.23
CA THR A 40 5.33 -7.51 10.50
C THR A 40 4.72 -8.85 10.93
N THR A 41 3.83 -8.85 11.92
CA THR A 41 3.33 -10.08 12.56
C THR A 41 1.94 -10.51 12.13
N THR A 42 1.09 -9.59 11.64
CA THR A 42 -0.31 -9.89 11.31
C THR A 42 -0.46 -10.61 9.96
N GLU A 43 -1.51 -11.41 9.81
CA GLU A 43 -1.80 -12.14 8.57
C GLU A 43 -2.08 -11.21 7.38
N PHE A 44 -2.65 -10.03 7.64
CA PHE A 44 -2.85 -9.00 6.63
C PHE A 44 -1.51 -8.62 5.99
N TRP A 45 -0.53 -8.23 6.80
CA TRP A 45 0.79 -7.81 6.31
C TRP A 45 1.56 -8.95 5.66
N LYS A 46 1.44 -10.20 6.15
CA LYS A 46 2.03 -11.37 5.49
C LYS A 46 1.53 -11.54 4.06
N SER A 47 0.23 -11.29 3.82
CA SER A 47 -0.35 -11.31 2.47
C SER A 47 0.21 -10.20 1.57
N VAL A 48 0.39 -8.99 2.13
CA VAL A 48 1.01 -7.86 1.43
C VAL A 48 2.47 -8.18 1.08
N PHE A 49 3.23 -8.81 2.00
CA PHE A 49 4.62 -9.23 1.74
C PHE A 49 4.73 -10.27 0.63
N ALA A 50 3.76 -11.16 0.47
CA ALA A 50 3.75 -12.08 -0.65
C ALA A 50 3.71 -11.34 -1.99
N GLY A 51 2.86 -10.31 -2.11
CA GLY A 51 2.81 -9.42 -3.28
C GLY A 51 4.10 -8.64 -3.48
N ALA A 52 4.66 -8.08 -2.41
CA ALA A 52 5.92 -7.33 -2.46
C ALA A 52 7.09 -8.21 -2.92
N ASN A 53 7.18 -9.46 -2.46
CA ASN A 53 8.21 -10.40 -2.90
C ASN A 53 8.04 -10.83 -4.36
N ALA A 54 6.81 -10.96 -4.86
CA ALA A 54 6.56 -11.20 -6.27
C ALA A 54 7.05 -10.02 -7.12
N ALA A 55 6.71 -8.80 -6.74
CA ALA A 55 7.15 -7.57 -7.40
C ALA A 55 8.68 -7.42 -7.34
N LYS A 56 9.33 -7.70 -6.19
CA LYS A 56 10.78 -7.72 -6.04
C LYS A 56 11.44 -8.58 -7.11
N SER A 57 10.91 -9.78 -7.34
CA SER A 57 11.46 -10.72 -8.33
C SER A 57 11.18 -10.28 -9.77
N GLU A 58 9.98 -9.75 -10.03
CA GLU A 58 9.57 -9.33 -11.38
C GLU A 58 10.33 -8.09 -11.86
N TYR A 59 10.54 -7.12 -10.96
CA TYR A 59 11.12 -5.82 -11.30
C TYR A 59 12.61 -5.68 -10.91
N ASN A 60 13.24 -6.76 -10.44
CA ASN A 60 14.65 -6.76 -10.02
C ASN A 60 14.96 -5.64 -9.01
N VAL A 61 14.21 -5.62 -7.90
CA VAL A 61 14.34 -4.63 -6.83
C VAL A 61 15.09 -5.26 -5.63
N ASP A 62 16.01 -4.51 -5.04
CA ASP A 62 16.56 -4.85 -3.72
C ASP A 62 15.62 -4.31 -2.63
N LEU A 63 14.75 -5.19 -2.12
CA LEU A 63 13.68 -4.86 -1.19
C LEU A 63 14.04 -5.27 0.24
N THR A 64 14.04 -4.29 1.14
CA THR A 64 14.08 -4.47 2.59
C THR A 64 12.70 -4.20 3.18
N VAL A 65 12.16 -5.14 3.97
CA VAL A 65 10.86 -4.99 4.64
C VAL A 65 11.07 -4.78 6.13
N LEU A 66 10.52 -3.71 6.67
CA LEU A 66 10.59 -3.33 8.09
C LEU A 66 9.20 -2.97 8.61
N GLY A 67 9.01 -3.14 9.91
CA GLY A 67 7.82 -2.73 10.64
C GLY A 67 7.93 -3.15 12.09
N PRO A 68 7.23 -2.48 13.02
CA PRO A 68 7.17 -2.88 14.42
C PRO A 68 6.37 -4.18 14.60
N GLU A 69 6.36 -4.71 15.82
CA GLU A 69 5.53 -5.87 16.15
C GLU A 69 4.05 -5.51 16.25
N THR A 70 3.75 -4.29 16.74
CA THR A 70 2.37 -3.80 16.94
C THR A 70 2.11 -2.57 16.09
N GLU A 71 0.83 -2.36 15.73
CA GLU A 71 0.39 -1.21 14.92
C GLU A 71 0.24 0.09 15.75
N GLU A 72 1.00 0.23 16.86
CA GLU A 72 0.95 1.39 17.76
C GLU A 72 2.29 2.14 17.84
N ASP A 73 3.39 1.50 17.43
CA ASP A 73 4.74 2.03 17.58
C ASP A 73 5.17 2.87 16.35
N TYR A 74 4.62 4.08 16.24
CA TYR A 74 5.01 5.04 15.21
C TYR A 74 6.46 5.53 15.37
N GLU A 75 7.04 5.47 16.57
CA GLU A 75 8.42 5.89 16.81
C GLU A 75 9.41 4.92 16.17
N ALA A 76 9.15 3.62 16.30
CA ALA A 76 9.92 2.60 15.56
C ALA A 76 9.82 2.81 14.05
N GLN A 77 8.62 3.13 13.52
CA GLN A 77 8.49 3.46 12.08
C GLN A 77 9.35 4.66 11.69
N ASN A 78 9.36 5.72 12.49
CA ASN A 78 10.19 6.90 12.23
C ASN A 78 11.68 6.54 12.22
N GLU A 79 12.14 5.61 13.10
CA GLU A 79 13.52 5.15 13.07
C GLU A 79 13.82 4.31 11.81
N TYR A 80 12.91 3.47 11.35
CA TYR A 80 13.08 2.73 10.10
C TYR A 80 13.14 3.66 8.87
N ILE A 81 12.39 4.76 8.86
CA ILE A 81 12.49 5.78 7.82
C ILE A 81 13.89 6.44 7.87
N ARG A 82 14.37 6.82 9.05
CA ARG A 82 15.72 7.36 9.20
C ARG A 82 16.80 6.36 8.79
N GLN A 83 16.60 5.08 9.06
CA GLN A 83 17.48 4.02 8.56
C GLN A 83 17.50 3.98 7.03
N ALA A 84 16.34 3.99 6.37
CA ALA A 84 16.26 4.01 4.90
C ALA A 84 16.99 5.22 4.29
N ILE A 85 16.90 6.39 4.96
CA ILE A 85 17.64 7.59 4.55
C ILE A 85 19.16 7.38 4.66
N ARG A 86 19.63 6.87 5.82
CA ARG A 86 21.08 6.61 6.03
C ARG A 86 21.63 5.59 5.05
N ASP A 87 20.84 4.61 4.70
CA ASP A 87 21.22 3.51 3.80
C ASP A 87 21.15 3.90 2.32
N GLY A 88 20.69 5.13 2.02
CA GLY A 88 20.59 5.65 0.67
C GLY A 88 19.53 4.91 -0.17
N ALA A 89 18.34 4.74 0.37
CA ALA A 89 17.22 4.15 -0.36
C ALA A 89 16.81 5.04 -1.55
N ASP A 90 16.45 4.42 -2.67
CA ASP A 90 15.88 5.12 -3.84
C ASP A 90 14.39 5.40 -3.62
N ALA A 91 13.69 4.49 -2.94
CA ALA A 91 12.27 4.63 -2.67
C ALA A 91 11.85 3.97 -1.34
N ILE A 92 10.78 4.50 -0.77
CA ILE A 92 10.08 3.93 0.39
C ILE A 92 8.62 3.67 0.02
N VAL A 93 8.15 2.43 0.25
CA VAL A 93 6.74 2.07 0.30
C VAL A 93 6.32 2.13 1.76
N PHE A 94 5.38 2.98 2.10
CA PHE A 94 5.05 3.31 3.48
C PHE A 94 3.56 3.13 3.79
N SER A 95 3.25 2.61 4.98
CA SER A 95 1.89 2.62 5.54
C SER A 95 1.96 3.18 6.96
N ALA A 96 1.35 4.34 7.19
CA ALA A 96 1.51 5.09 8.43
C ALA A 96 0.72 4.48 9.61
N ILE A 97 1.35 4.34 10.76
CA ILE A 97 0.68 4.11 12.04
C ILE A 97 -0.04 5.39 12.49
N SER A 98 0.60 6.55 12.32
CA SER A 98 -0.03 7.82 12.67
C SER A 98 0.02 8.80 11.51
N TYR A 99 -1.15 9.35 11.15
CA TYR A 99 -1.27 10.33 10.07
C TYR A 99 -0.38 11.55 10.28
N THR A 100 -0.23 12.01 11.52
CA THR A 100 0.51 13.24 11.84
C THR A 100 1.91 12.99 12.39
N LYS A 101 2.10 11.98 13.25
CA LYS A 101 3.36 11.76 13.96
C LYS A 101 4.47 11.18 13.05
N ASN A 102 4.08 10.53 11.94
CA ASN A 102 5.04 10.06 10.93
C ASN A 102 5.37 11.13 9.86
N ALA A 103 4.63 12.24 9.81
CA ALA A 103 4.72 13.22 8.73
C ALA A 103 6.13 13.81 8.57
N GLN A 104 6.78 14.19 9.68
CA GLN A 104 8.11 14.81 9.63
C GLN A 104 9.17 13.85 9.05
N ALA A 105 9.16 12.58 9.48
CA ALA A 105 10.13 11.60 8.99
C ALA A 105 9.96 11.34 7.47
N ILE A 106 8.72 11.34 6.97
CA ILE A 106 8.43 11.24 5.53
C ILE A 106 8.88 12.50 4.77
N ASN A 107 8.68 13.69 5.33
CA ASN A 107 9.18 14.93 4.74
C ASN A 107 10.72 14.92 4.66
N ASP A 108 11.40 14.41 5.68
CA ASP A 108 12.85 14.27 5.70
C ASP A 108 13.34 13.31 4.61
N ALA A 109 12.66 12.16 4.43
CA ALA A 109 12.96 11.21 3.36
C ALA A 109 12.76 11.83 1.97
N ALA A 110 11.66 12.53 1.76
CA ALA A 110 11.39 13.22 0.49
C ALA A 110 12.44 14.31 0.21
N SER A 111 12.84 15.07 1.24
CA SER A 111 13.88 16.10 1.15
C SER A 111 15.26 15.51 0.83
N ALA A 112 15.52 14.26 1.24
CA ALA A 112 16.71 13.51 0.87
C ALA A 112 16.65 12.96 -0.58
N GLY A 113 15.58 13.21 -1.31
CA GLY A 113 15.37 12.76 -2.71
C GLY A 113 14.74 11.39 -2.87
N ILE A 114 14.37 10.72 -1.76
CA ILE A 114 13.76 9.41 -1.76
C ILE A 114 12.30 9.51 -2.24
N LYS A 115 11.89 8.64 -3.15
CA LYS A 115 10.50 8.60 -3.63
C LYS A 115 9.62 7.85 -2.63
N VAL A 116 8.61 8.50 -2.09
CA VAL A 116 7.70 7.89 -1.13
C VAL A 116 6.37 7.54 -1.79
N VAL A 117 6.02 6.26 -1.75
CA VAL A 117 4.70 5.74 -2.15
C VAL A 117 3.98 5.27 -0.90
N VAL A 118 2.78 5.78 -0.68
CA VAL A 118 1.95 5.34 0.47
C VAL A 118 0.99 4.25 0.03
N ILE A 119 0.85 3.24 0.87
CA ILE A 119 -0.13 2.16 0.74
C ILE A 119 -1.01 2.07 1.99
N ASP A 120 -2.24 1.59 1.86
CA ASP A 120 -3.21 1.35 2.94
C ASP A 120 -3.54 2.62 3.76
N SER A 121 -2.67 3.06 4.67
CA SER A 121 -2.88 4.21 5.56
C SER A 121 -1.97 5.38 5.20
N ASP A 122 -2.56 6.56 4.97
CA ASP A 122 -1.85 7.75 4.52
C ASP A 122 -1.11 8.49 5.64
N VAL A 123 -0.29 9.44 5.25
CA VAL A 123 0.49 10.33 6.11
C VAL A 123 0.35 11.78 5.65
N ASN A 124 0.29 12.72 6.60
CA ASN A 124 0.17 14.14 6.33
C ASN A 124 1.47 14.75 5.77
N SER A 125 1.77 14.43 4.53
CA SER A 125 2.99 14.89 3.86
C SER A 125 2.73 15.17 2.37
N ASP A 126 3.24 16.30 1.89
CA ASP A 126 3.25 16.65 0.47
C ASP A 126 4.40 15.95 -0.29
N GLY A 127 5.32 15.30 0.42
CA GLY A 127 6.44 14.55 -0.15
C GLY A 127 6.08 13.18 -0.74
N VAL A 128 4.81 12.76 -0.64
CA VAL A 128 4.31 11.50 -1.18
C VAL A 128 4.02 11.62 -2.67
N VAL A 129 4.68 10.79 -3.49
CA VAL A 129 4.53 10.82 -4.96
C VAL A 129 3.34 10.03 -5.48
N ALA A 130 2.85 9.04 -4.72
CA ALA A 130 1.66 8.27 -5.06
C ALA A 130 1.01 7.68 -3.80
N ARG A 131 -0.32 7.53 -3.84
CA ARG A 131 -1.13 6.92 -2.80
C ARG A 131 -1.95 5.79 -3.39
N ILE A 132 -1.90 4.62 -2.77
CA ILE A 132 -2.61 3.41 -3.20
C ILE A 132 -3.36 2.86 -1.98
N GLY A 133 -4.67 2.92 -2.00
CA GLY A 133 -5.48 2.49 -0.87
C GLY A 133 -6.96 2.40 -1.21
N THR A 134 -7.74 2.10 -0.20
CA THR A 134 -9.20 2.07 -0.25
C THR A 134 -9.75 3.48 -0.13
N ASP A 135 -10.85 3.79 -0.81
CA ASP A 135 -11.70 4.94 -0.47
C ASP A 135 -12.43 4.63 0.85
N ASN A 136 -11.79 5.02 1.95
CA ASN A 136 -12.24 4.68 3.30
C ASN A 136 -13.52 5.43 3.70
N VAL A 137 -13.71 6.65 3.19
CA VAL A 137 -14.96 7.39 3.39
C VAL A 137 -16.13 6.66 2.72
N GLN A 138 -15.93 6.21 1.49
CA GLN A 138 -16.95 5.45 0.78
C GLN A 138 -17.21 4.09 1.41
N ALA A 139 -16.16 3.40 1.88
CA ALA A 139 -16.29 2.14 2.63
C ALA A 139 -17.15 2.34 3.89
N GLY A 140 -16.89 3.41 4.65
CA GLY A 140 -17.71 3.77 5.82
C GLY A 140 -19.17 4.02 5.46
N ARG A 141 -19.44 4.76 4.38
CA ARG A 141 -20.82 4.99 3.89
C ARG A 141 -21.53 3.69 3.48
N MET A 142 -20.80 2.76 2.87
CA MET A 142 -21.35 1.46 2.51
C MET A 142 -21.73 0.65 3.77
N CYS A 143 -20.91 0.68 4.82
CA CYS A 143 -21.23 0.07 6.11
C CYS A 143 -22.48 0.70 6.76
N ALA A 144 -22.60 2.03 6.72
CA ALA A 144 -23.77 2.71 7.21
C ALA A 144 -25.05 2.30 6.47
N LYS A 145 -24.97 2.22 5.14
CA LYS A 145 -26.10 1.73 4.33
C LYS A 145 -26.53 0.33 4.74
N ALA A 146 -25.59 -0.59 4.93
CA ALA A 146 -25.88 -1.95 5.37
C ALA A 146 -26.47 -1.98 6.80
N ALA A 147 -25.98 -1.12 7.70
CA ALA A 147 -26.52 -1.01 9.06
C ALA A 147 -27.97 -0.49 9.10
N LEU A 148 -28.35 0.33 8.12
CA LEU A 148 -29.71 0.87 7.98
C LEU A 148 -30.69 -0.11 7.29
N GLU A 149 -30.21 -1.22 6.71
CA GLU A 149 -31.03 -2.29 6.15
C GLU A 149 -31.65 -3.14 7.27
N THR A 150 -32.51 -2.49 8.07
CA THR A 150 -33.23 -3.10 9.20
C THR A 150 -34.66 -2.54 9.28
N ASN A 151 -35.57 -3.32 9.86
CA ASN A 151 -36.95 -2.90 10.11
C ASN A 151 -37.14 -2.26 11.50
N LEU A 152 -36.07 -1.94 12.21
CA LEU A 152 -36.15 -1.26 13.51
C LEU A 152 -36.67 0.18 13.31
N GLU A 153 -37.60 0.59 14.18
CA GLU A 153 -38.14 1.95 14.18
C GLU A 153 -37.23 2.94 14.93
N SER A 154 -36.33 2.44 15.77
CA SER A 154 -35.35 3.21 16.52
C SER A 154 -34.02 2.45 16.57
N ILE A 155 -32.90 3.14 16.31
CA ILE A 155 -31.57 2.57 16.15
C ILE A 155 -30.60 3.34 17.07
N VAL A 156 -29.89 2.61 17.91
CA VAL A 156 -28.71 3.09 18.64
C VAL A 156 -27.50 2.37 18.06
N VAL A 157 -26.47 3.11 17.68
CA VAL A 157 -25.30 2.59 16.97
C VAL A 157 -24.07 2.68 17.86
N GLY A 158 -23.37 1.54 18.01
CA GLY A 158 -22.02 1.50 18.58
C GLY A 158 -20.99 1.34 17.48
N ILE A 159 -19.99 2.20 17.44
CA ILE A 159 -18.84 2.11 16.53
C ILE A 159 -17.65 1.60 17.35
N VAL A 160 -17.10 0.45 16.94
CA VAL A 160 -15.79 -0.01 17.41
C VAL A 160 -14.78 0.38 16.33
N ASN A 161 -13.97 1.41 16.62
CA ASN A 161 -12.92 1.85 15.69
C ASN A 161 -11.61 1.16 16.06
N CYS A 162 -10.94 0.58 15.07
CA CYS A 162 -9.69 -0.14 15.30
C CYS A 162 -8.55 0.79 15.72
N ASP A 163 -8.52 2.02 15.21
CA ASP A 163 -7.47 2.99 15.50
C ASP A 163 -7.87 4.40 15.07
N VAL A 164 -7.83 5.32 16.02
CA VAL A 164 -8.14 6.74 15.82
C VAL A 164 -6.94 7.57 15.32
N GLU A 165 -5.74 7.02 15.38
CA GLU A 165 -4.51 7.68 14.93
C GLU A 165 -4.24 7.47 13.42
N THR A 166 -4.79 6.39 12.84
CA THR A 166 -4.65 6.10 11.42
C THR A 166 -5.69 6.85 10.59
N GLN A 167 -5.28 7.33 9.42
CA GLN A 167 -6.21 8.02 8.52
C GLN A 167 -7.34 7.09 8.05
N ASN A 168 -7.04 5.84 7.71
CA ASN A 168 -8.05 4.90 7.25
C ASN A 168 -9.13 4.60 8.32
N GLY A 169 -8.77 4.55 9.61
CA GLY A 169 -9.71 4.44 10.71
C GLY A 169 -10.60 5.68 10.84
N GLN A 170 -10.00 6.86 10.81
CA GLN A 170 -10.72 8.16 10.87
C GLN A 170 -11.71 8.33 9.71
N GLU A 171 -11.29 8.05 8.49
CA GLU A 171 -12.12 8.20 7.30
C GLU A 171 -13.28 7.20 7.25
N ARG A 172 -13.07 5.94 7.68
CA ARG A 172 -14.16 4.95 7.78
C ARG A 172 -15.21 5.40 8.78
N GLU A 173 -14.80 5.88 9.96
CA GLU A 173 -15.75 6.42 10.95
C GLU A 173 -16.48 7.66 10.41
N GLN A 174 -15.76 8.59 9.79
CA GLN A 174 -16.35 9.77 9.15
C GLN A 174 -17.41 9.38 8.13
N GLY A 175 -17.07 8.46 7.22
CA GLY A 175 -17.97 7.96 6.19
C GLY A 175 -19.20 7.27 6.78
N PHE A 176 -19.00 6.45 7.82
CA PHE A 176 -20.07 5.76 8.51
C PHE A 176 -21.04 6.73 9.17
N ARG A 177 -20.53 7.69 9.96
CA ARG A 177 -21.35 8.72 10.60
C ARG A 177 -22.12 9.56 9.56
N ALA A 178 -21.45 9.95 8.47
CA ALA A 178 -22.07 10.68 7.37
C ALA A 178 -23.18 9.87 6.68
N GLY A 179 -23.02 8.56 6.57
CA GLY A 179 -24.02 7.66 6.00
C GLY A 179 -25.23 7.43 6.90
N LEU A 180 -25.07 7.55 8.21
CA LEU A 180 -26.16 7.47 9.19
C LEU A 180 -26.91 8.80 9.35
N SER A 181 -26.24 9.92 9.02
CA SER A 181 -26.82 11.25 9.20
C SER A 181 -28.03 11.44 8.29
N GLY A 182 -29.13 11.84 8.85
CA GLY A 182 -30.39 12.07 8.12
C GLY A 182 -31.40 10.91 8.18
N ASP A 183 -31.04 9.75 8.71
CA ASP A 183 -32.03 8.72 9.03
C ASP A 183 -32.64 9.00 10.41
N ALA A 184 -33.93 9.37 10.44
CA ALA A 184 -34.65 9.76 11.67
C ALA A 184 -34.75 8.62 12.70
N ARG A 185 -34.50 7.39 12.33
CA ARG A 185 -34.49 6.24 13.24
C ARG A 185 -33.22 6.19 14.09
N VAL A 186 -32.12 6.82 13.66
CA VAL A 186 -30.85 6.84 14.40
C VAL A 186 -30.95 7.86 15.53
N GLN A 187 -31.00 7.38 16.78
CA GLN A 187 -31.14 8.21 17.96
C GLN A 187 -29.80 8.64 18.54
N GLU A 188 -28.84 7.70 18.61
CA GLU A 188 -27.53 7.92 19.22
C GLU A 188 -26.45 7.13 18.49
N ILE A 189 -25.23 7.68 18.48
CA ILE A 189 -24.04 7.04 17.93
C ILE A 189 -22.90 7.17 18.95
N TYR A 190 -22.44 6.05 19.46
CA TYR A 190 -21.30 5.96 20.36
C TYR A 190 -20.07 5.43 19.62
N THR A 191 -18.87 5.95 19.94
CA THR A 191 -17.59 5.36 19.53
C THR A 191 -16.87 4.84 20.77
N VAL A 192 -16.31 3.63 20.66
CA VAL A 192 -15.55 2.94 21.70
C VAL A 192 -14.14 2.68 21.19
#